data_1b0da0337367df5a423ef7e151d36b39
#
_entry.id   1b0da0337367df5a423ef7e151d36b39
#
_cell.length_a   1.000
_cell.length_b   1.000
_cell.length_c   1.000
_cell.angle_alpha   90.00
_cell.angle_beta   90.00
_cell.angle_gamma   90.00
#
_symmetry.space_group_name_H-M   'P 1'
#
loop_
_entity.id
_entity.type
_entity.pdbx_description
1 polymer ?
#
loop_
_entity_poly.entity_id
_entity_poly.type
_entity_poly.pdbx_seq_one_letter_code
_entity_poly.pdbx_strand_id
1 'polypeptide(L)'
;EFVTGDPWFAGWCGIMVNISDVAAMGGRPLAVVNAIWADGAGSAAPVLDGMKAASRAFGVPVVGGHSNIRTDRGQFAVAILGRAKHLLTSFDAAPGDQLIAAIDLRGRYREPFSNWEAATDAPVHRLRGDLDLLPAIAEAGLCKAAKDISQGGIIGTAAMLAECSGVGVSIDLAAIPKPDGIALERWLQTFPSFG
;
A
#
# COMPACT_ATOMS: atom_id res chain seq x y z
N GLU A 1 -7.49 -5.48 -13.43
CA GLU A 1 -6.37 -5.88 -14.31
C GLU A 1 -5.51 -6.98 -13.66
N PHE A 2 -4.97 -6.80 -12.45
CA PHE A 2 -4.10 -7.79 -11.80
C PHE A 2 -4.74 -9.18 -11.63
N VAL A 3 -6.01 -9.26 -11.25
CA VAL A 3 -6.68 -10.56 -11.02
C VAL A 3 -6.64 -11.45 -12.26
N THR A 4 -6.63 -10.87 -13.45
CA THR A 4 -6.56 -11.60 -14.73
C THR A 4 -5.17 -11.65 -15.33
N GLY A 5 -4.35 -10.61 -15.16
CA GLY A 5 -3.02 -10.48 -15.76
C GLY A 5 -1.90 -11.08 -14.92
N ASP A 6 -1.95 -10.93 -13.60
CA ASP A 6 -1.00 -11.48 -12.65
C ASP A 6 -1.74 -11.85 -11.35
N PRO A 7 -2.49 -12.96 -11.34
CA PRO A 7 -3.36 -13.31 -10.24
C PRO A 7 -2.61 -13.59 -8.91
N TRP A 8 -1.38 -14.08 -8.97
CA TRP A 8 -0.56 -14.23 -7.77
C TRP A 8 -0.25 -12.87 -7.14
N PHE A 9 0.19 -11.93 -7.98
CA PHE A 9 0.51 -10.57 -7.50
C PHE A 9 -0.74 -9.82 -7.05
N ALA A 10 -1.91 -10.07 -7.69
CA ALA A 10 -3.19 -9.55 -7.19
C ALA A 10 -3.46 -9.97 -5.75
N GLY A 11 -3.24 -11.24 -5.44
CA GLY A 11 -3.38 -11.77 -4.08
C GLY A 11 -2.38 -11.16 -3.10
N TRP A 12 -1.13 -11.01 -3.51
CA TRP A 12 -0.09 -10.33 -2.73
C TRP A 12 -0.51 -8.89 -2.42
N CYS A 13 -0.84 -8.12 -3.46
CA CYS A 13 -1.27 -6.72 -3.32
C CYS A 13 -2.52 -6.57 -2.43
N GLY A 14 -3.48 -7.49 -2.54
CA GLY A 14 -4.69 -7.45 -1.73
C GLY A 14 -4.42 -7.47 -0.23
N ILE A 15 -3.38 -8.17 0.21
CA ILE A 15 -2.94 -8.12 1.62
C ILE A 15 -2.17 -6.84 1.90
N MET A 16 -1.19 -6.56 1.08
CA MET A 16 -0.20 -5.56 1.31
C MET A 16 -0.72 -4.11 1.26
N VAL A 17 -1.52 -3.74 0.25
CA VAL A 17 -2.08 -2.38 0.19
C VAL A 17 -2.94 -2.07 1.42
N ASN A 18 -3.70 -3.06 1.90
CA ASN A 18 -4.49 -2.90 3.12
C ASN A 18 -3.63 -2.78 4.38
N ILE A 19 -2.48 -3.47 4.42
CA ILE A 19 -1.49 -3.31 5.49
C ILE A 19 -0.91 -1.90 5.46
N SER A 20 -0.58 -1.38 4.28
CA SER A 20 -0.07 -0.02 4.09
C SER A 20 -1.07 1.03 4.54
N ASP A 21 -2.38 0.84 4.24
CA ASP A 21 -3.44 1.73 4.72
C ASP A 21 -3.44 1.82 6.25
N VAL A 22 -3.36 0.68 6.94
CA VAL A 22 -3.31 0.65 8.41
C VAL A 22 -2.04 1.32 8.95
N ALA A 23 -0.89 1.05 8.34
CA ALA A 23 0.38 1.65 8.75
C ALA A 23 0.38 3.17 8.51
N ALA A 24 -0.16 3.64 7.39
CA ALA A 24 -0.30 5.05 7.08
C ALA A 24 -1.17 5.80 8.11
N MET A 25 -2.11 5.11 8.74
CA MET A 25 -2.91 5.66 9.85
C MET A 25 -2.21 5.57 11.22
N GLY A 26 -0.94 5.22 11.29
CA GLY A 26 -0.21 5.03 12.55
C GLY A 26 -0.58 3.74 13.29
N GLY A 27 -1.24 2.80 12.60
CA GLY A 27 -1.74 1.55 13.17
C GLY A 27 -0.85 0.36 12.86
N ARG A 28 -1.00 -0.69 13.67
CA ARG A 28 -0.41 -2.00 13.41
C ARG A 28 -1.50 -2.97 12.96
N PRO A 29 -1.34 -3.65 11.83
CA PRO A 29 -2.31 -4.60 11.33
C PRO A 29 -2.44 -5.81 12.26
N LEU A 30 -3.65 -6.32 12.45
CA LEU A 30 -3.95 -7.44 13.33
C LEU A 30 -4.42 -8.67 12.57
N ALA A 31 -5.35 -8.50 11.62
CA ALA A 31 -5.95 -9.62 10.91
C ALA A 31 -6.63 -9.15 9.62
N VAL A 32 -6.71 -10.04 8.67
CA VAL A 32 -7.32 -9.82 7.35
C VAL A 32 -8.44 -10.85 7.13
N VAL A 33 -9.50 -10.40 6.46
CA VAL A 33 -10.51 -11.27 5.84
C VAL A 33 -10.66 -10.92 4.37
N ASN A 34 -11.12 -11.88 3.55
CA ASN A 34 -11.25 -11.67 2.12
C ASN A 34 -12.54 -12.23 1.55
N ALA A 35 -12.94 -11.76 0.39
CA ALA A 35 -13.92 -12.40 -0.47
C ALA A 35 -13.33 -12.54 -1.88
N ILE A 36 -13.44 -13.74 -2.45
CA ILE A 36 -12.96 -14.05 -3.79
C ILE A 36 -14.07 -14.67 -4.64
N TRP A 37 -14.23 -14.20 -5.86
CA TRP A 37 -15.07 -14.77 -6.91
C TRP A 37 -14.16 -15.19 -8.05
N ALA A 38 -14.36 -16.39 -8.58
CA ALA A 38 -13.50 -16.93 -9.63
C ALA A 38 -14.27 -17.93 -10.51
N ASP A 39 -13.81 -18.09 -11.74
CA ASP A 39 -14.21 -19.17 -12.62
C ASP A 39 -13.39 -20.43 -12.32
N GLY A 40 -13.89 -21.21 -11.38
CA GLY A 40 -13.27 -22.43 -10.91
C GLY A 40 -12.15 -22.25 -9.87
N ALA A 41 -11.80 -23.36 -9.23
CA ALA A 41 -10.73 -23.41 -8.23
C ALA A 41 -9.33 -23.10 -8.81
N GLY A 42 -9.09 -23.46 -10.07
CA GLY A 42 -7.83 -23.18 -10.75
C GLY A 42 -7.54 -21.69 -10.89
N SER A 43 -8.57 -20.87 -11.18
CA SER A 43 -8.43 -19.43 -11.27
C SER A 43 -8.30 -18.75 -9.90
N ALA A 44 -8.88 -19.31 -8.87
CA ALA A 44 -8.76 -18.81 -7.51
C ALA A 44 -7.39 -19.10 -6.86
N ALA A 45 -6.80 -20.25 -7.16
CA ALA A 45 -5.61 -20.76 -6.49
C ALA A 45 -4.42 -19.76 -6.49
N PRO A 46 -3.99 -19.19 -7.64
CA PRO A 46 -2.85 -18.29 -7.64
C PRO A 46 -3.10 -17.01 -6.82
N VAL A 47 -4.33 -16.48 -6.80
CA VAL A 47 -4.68 -15.33 -5.95
C VAL A 47 -4.52 -15.70 -4.46
N LEU A 48 -5.06 -16.85 -4.05
CA LEU A 48 -4.93 -17.33 -2.67
C LEU A 48 -3.49 -17.62 -2.28
N ASP A 49 -2.67 -18.09 -3.21
CA ASP A 49 -1.25 -18.34 -2.95
C ASP A 49 -0.46 -17.03 -2.77
N GLY A 50 -0.75 -16.00 -3.57
CA GLY A 50 -0.21 -14.66 -3.37
C GLY A 50 -0.60 -14.07 -2.00
N MET A 51 -1.87 -14.21 -1.61
CA MET A 51 -2.34 -13.81 -0.27
C MET A 51 -1.58 -14.52 0.85
N LYS A 52 -1.40 -15.85 0.75
CA LYS A 52 -0.66 -16.63 1.75
C LYS A 52 0.80 -16.19 1.83
N ALA A 53 1.42 -15.91 0.70
CA ALA A 53 2.80 -15.43 0.63
C ALA A 53 2.95 -14.07 1.34
N ALA A 54 2.10 -13.09 1.03
CA ALA A 54 2.08 -11.78 1.68
C ALA A 54 1.79 -11.90 3.19
N SER A 55 0.76 -12.67 3.57
CA SER A 55 0.43 -12.92 4.98
C SER A 55 1.62 -13.43 5.79
N ARG A 56 2.40 -14.37 5.22
CA ARG A 56 3.62 -14.89 5.86
C ARG A 56 4.74 -13.85 5.93
N ALA A 57 4.96 -13.12 4.84
CA ALA A 57 6.02 -12.11 4.75
C ALA A 57 5.79 -10.97 5.76
N PHE A 58 4.60 -10.42 5.78
CA PHE A 58 4.24 -9.32 6.67
C PHE A 58 3.89 -9.78 8.11
N GLY A 59 3.61 -11.07 8.32
CA GLY A 59 3.22 -11.59 9.62
C GLY A 59 1.80 -11.24 10.06
N VAL A 60 0.92 -10.93 9.10
CA VAL A 60 -0.49 -10.56 9.35
C VAL A 60 -1.39 -11.73 8.91
N PRO A 61 -2.11 -12.39 9.84
CA PRO A 61 -2.89 -13.58 9.51
C PRO A 61 -4.14 -13.28 8.70
N VAL A 62 -4.45 -14.12 7.74
CA VAL A 62 -5.78 -14.21 7.13
C VAL A 62 -6.62 -15.12 8.01
N VAL A 63 -7.62 -14.57 8.69
CA VAL A 63 -8.40 -15.27 9.73
C VAL A 63 -9.75 -15.77 9.23
N GLY A 64 -10.13 -15.45 8.00
CA GLY A 64 -11.37 -15.90 7.41
C GLY A 64 -11.62 -15.30 6.04
N GLY A 65 -12.77 -15.63 5.47
CA GLY A 65 -13.17 -15.10 4.18
C GLY A 65 -14.30 -15.92 3.55
N HIS A 66 -14.63 -15.54 2.32
CA HIS A 66 -15.61 -16.21 1.50
C HIS A 66 -15.05 -16.49 0.11
N SER A 67 -15.34 -17.69 -0.44
CA SER A 67 -14.94 -18.05 -1.80
C SER A 67 -16.14 -18.52 -2.59
N ASN A 68 -16.38 -17.87 -3.73
CA ASN A 68 -17.33 -18.33 -4.74
C ASN A 68 -16.57 -18.65 -6.03
N ILE A 69 -16.51 -19.94 -6.37
CA ILE A 69 -15.78 -20.42 -7.56
C ILE A 69 -16.71 -20.77 -8.71
N ARG A 70 -17.94 -20.25 -8.73
CA ARG A 70 -18.96 -20.52 -9.74
C ARG A 70 -19.39 -19.22 -10.44
N THR A 71 -18.45 -18.35 -10.75
CA THR A 71 -18.70 -17.08 -11.44
C THR A 71 -17.84 -17.02 -12.70
N ASP A 72 -18.33 -16.31 -13.70
CA ASP A 72 -17.63 -16.06 -14.95
C ASP A 72 -16.65 -14.89 -14.88
N ARG A 73 -16.57 -14.24 -13.71
CA ARG A 73 -15.77 -13.03 -13.50
C ARG A 73 -14.91 -13.17 -12.24
N GLY A 74 -13.60 -12.97 -12.42
CA GLY A 74 -12.66 -12.87 -11.29
C GLY A 74 -12.81 -11.54 -10.55
N GLN A 75 -13.10 -11.59 -9.24
CA GLN A 75 -13.17 -10.43 -8.36
C GLN A 75 -12.53 -10.78 -7.02
N PHE A 76 -11.94 -9.77 -6.38
CA PHE A 76 -11.27 -9.95 -5.12
C PHE A 76 -11.45 -8.72 -4.24
N ALA A 77 -11.85 -8.92 -3.00
CA ALA A 77 -11.99 -7.88 -1.99
C ALA A 77 -11.30 -8.33 -0.69
N VAL A 78 -10.71 -7.37 -0.01
CA VAL A 78 -10.02 -7.60 1.26
C VAL A 78 -10.48 -6.55 2.26
N ALA A 79 -10.62 -6.95 3.51
CA ALA A 79 -10.80 -6.04 4.63
C ALA A 79 -9.79 -6.38 5.72
N ILE A 80 -9.28 -5.35 6.39
CA ILE A 80 -8.25 -5.47 7.42
C ILE A 80 -8.69 -4.81 8.71
N LEU A 81 -8.28 -5.38 9.82
CA LEU A 81 -8.37 -4.77 11.14
C LEU A 81 -6.97 -4.42 11.63
N GLY A 82 -6.80 -3.20 12.10
CA GLY A 82 -5.58 -2.75 12.76
C GLY A 82 -5.88 -2.04 14.09
N ARG A 83 -4.82 -1.71 14.81
CA ARG A 83 -4.92 -0.97 16.08
C ARG A 83 -3.84 0.10 16.12
N ALA A 84 -4.23 1.35 16.40
CA ALA A 84 -3.33 2.46 16.67
C ALA A 84 -3.44 2.92 18.12
N LYS A 85 -2.33 3.40 18.72
CA LYS A 85 -2.33 4.15 19.96
C LYS A 85 -2.55 5.63 19.68
N HIS A 86 -1.95 6.13 18.63
CA HIS A 86 -2.10 7.48 18.12
C HIS A 86 -2.40 7.40 16.64
N LEU A 87 -3.46 8.05 16.19
CA LEU A 87 -3.84 8.06 14.79
C LEU A 87 -3.07 9.15 14.04
N LEU A 88 -2.66 8.79 12.83
CA LEU A 88 -2.34 9.73 11.77
C LEU A 88 -3.56 9.83 10.87
N THR A 89 -3.95 11.02 10.48
CA THR A 89 -5.14 11.20 9.64
C THR A 89 -4.82 12.02 8.40
N SER A 90 -5.70 11.99 7.41
CA SER A 90 -5.58 12.88 6.23
C SER A 90 -6.16 14.28 6.49
N PHE A 91 -6.60 14.57 7.73
CA PHE A 91 -7.35 15.79 8.06
C PHE A 91 -6.60 16.77 8.96
N ASP A 92 -5.41 16.39 9.43
CA ASP A 92 -4.72 17.11 10.51
C ASP A 92 -3.43 17.81 10.03
N ALA A 93 -3.18 17.92 8.70
CA ALA A 93 -2.07 18.71 8.18
C ALA A 93 -2.33 20.19 8.39
N ALA A 94 -1.32 20.94 8.79
CA ALA A 94 -1.42 22.37 9.13
C ALA A 94 -0.43 23.22 8.30
N PRO A 95 -0.73 24.52 8.09
CA PRO A 95 0.24 25.42 7.47
C PRO A 95 1.55 25.47 8.24
N GLY A 96 2.66 25.30 7.53
CA GLY A 96 4.00 25.23 8.10
C GLY A 96 4.54 23.82 8.34
N ASP A 97 3.71 22.79 8.17
CA ASP A 97 4.18 21.41 8.21
C ASP A 97 5.12 21.10 7.05
N GLN A 98 6.07 20.20 7.28
CA GLN A 98 6.96 19.67 6.26
C GLN A 98 6.34 18.44 5.63
N LEU A 99 6.21 18.45 4.29
CA LEU A 99 5.78 17.26 3.56
C LEU A 99 6.97 16.30 3.35
N ILE A 100 6.86 15.07 3.81
CA ILE A 100 7.87 14.05 3.67
C ILE A 100 7.29 12.88 2.87
N ALA A 101 7.99 12.44 1.81
CA ALA A 101 7.67 11.23 1.08
C ALA A 101 8.68 10.13 1.47
N ALA A 102 8.17 9.02 2.02
CA ALA A 102 8.97 7.84 2.34
C ALA A 102 8.65 6.75 1.32
N ILE A 103 9.61 6.36 0.49
CA ILE A 103 9.42 5.39 -0.60
C ILE A 103 10.65 4.50 -0.71
N ASP A 104 10.46 3.19 -0.83
CA ASP A 104 11.57 2.28 -1.15
C ASP A 104 11.92 2.33 -2.63
N LEU A 105 13.03 2.97 -2.95
CA LEU A 105 13.51 3.16 -4.31
C LEU A 105 14.27 1.93 -4.88
N ARG A 106 14.44 0.86 -4.10
CA ARG A 106 15.18 -0.36 -4.50
C ARG A 106 14.33 -1.38 -5.26
N GLY A 107 13.19 -0.96 -5.78
CA GLY A 107 12.24 -1.79 -6.50
C GLY A 107 12.43 -1.80 -8.02
N ARG A 108 11.38 -2.21 -8.69
CA ARG A 108 11.24 -2.20 -10.15
C ARG A 108 9.78 -2.02 -10.55
N TYR A 109 9.52 -1.65 -11.79
CA TYR A 109 8.17 -1.71 -12.33
C TYR A 109 7.69 -3.16 -12.48
N ARG A 110 6.45 -3.40 -12.14
CA ARG A 110 5.76 -4.68 -12.39
C ARG A 110 5.10 -4.63 -13.77
N GLU A 111 5.91 -4.74 -14.82
CA GLU A 111 5.39 -4.67 -16.20
C GLU A 111 4.29 -5.72 -16.46
N PRO A 112 3.21 -5.40 -17.23
CA PRO A 112 2.99 -4.13 -17.94
C PRO A 112 2.33 -3.01 -17.09
N PHE A 113 2.27 -3.15 -15.79
CA PHE A 113 1.61 -2.22 -14.89
C PHE A 113 2.52 -1.06 -14.48
N SER A 114 1.94 0.09 -14.14
CA SER A 114 2.67 1.27 -13.65
C SER A 114 3.03 1.19 -12.16
N ASN A 115 2.89 0.02 -11.54
CA ASN A 115 3.20 -0.20 -10.14
C ASN A 115 4.71 -0.37 -9.94
N TRP A 116 5.27 0.44 -9.05
CA TRP A 116 6.62 0.24 -8.53
C TRP A 116 6.56 -0.75 -7.37
N GLU A 117 7.34 -1.80 -7.45
CA GLU A 117 7.30 -2.92 -6.53
C GLU A 117 8.68 -3.14 -5.91
N ALA A 118 8.76 -3.06 -4.60
CA ALA A 118 9.98 -3.22 -3.82
C ALA A 118 9.88 -4.30 -2.72
N ALA A 119 8.78 -5.05 -2.68
CA ALA A 119 8.46 -5.93 -1.55
C ALA A 119 8.60 -7.42 -1.82
N THR A 120 8.25 -7.92 -3.03
CA THR A 120 8.19 -9.38 -3.26
C THR A 120 9.52 -10.10 -3.09
N ASP A 121 10.63 -9.43 -3.39
CA ASP A 121 11.99 -9.96 -3.20
C ASP A 121 12.68 -9.41 -1.93
N ALA A 122 11.96 -8.66 -1.12
CA ALA A 122 12.53 -8.04 0.06
C ALA A 122 12.72 -9.02 1.23
N PRO A 123 13.75 -8.86 2.03
CA PRO A 123 13.89 -9.61 3.27
C PRO A 123 12.72 -9.34 4.22
N VAL A 124 12.14 -10.39 4.79
CA VAL A 124 10.97 -10.32 5.68
C VAL A 124 11.17 -9.34 6.86
N HIS A 125 12.37 -9.30 7.44
CA HIS A 125 12.67 -8.40 8.55
C HIS A 125 12.59 -6.92 8.13
N ARG A 126 12.95 -6.59 6.88
CA ARG A 126 12.81 -5.24 6.33
C ARG A 126 11.34 -4.87 6.20
N LEU A 127 10.53 -5.71 5.53
CA LEU A 127 9.11 -5.45 5.35
C LEU A 127 8.39 -5.19 6.69
N ARG A 128 8.70 -5.99 7.70
CA ARG A 128 8.11 -5.83 9.03
C ARG A 128 8.64 -4.60 9.76
N GLY A 129 9.92 -4.26 9.59
CA GLY A 129 10.51 -3.06 10.15
C GLY A 129 9.92 -1.79 9.56
N ASP A 130 9.72 -1.77 8.25
CA ASP A 130 9.14 -0.63 7.53
C ASP A 130 7.68 -0.36 8.00
N LEU A 131 6.90 -1.40 8.30
CA LEU A 131 5.54 -1.27 8.85
C LEU A 131 5.48 -0.62 10.24
N ASP A 132 6.55 -0.68 11.01
CA ASP A 132 6.60 -0.07 12.35
C ASP A 132 7.00 1.42 12.33
N LEU A 133 7.46 1.96 11.18
CA LEU A 133 7.95 3.34 11.09
C LEU A 133 6.86 4.37 11.41
N LEU A 134 5.74 4.34 10.69
CA LEU A 134 4.66 5.32 10.90
C LEU A 134 3.97 5.17 12.26
N PRO A 135 3.65 3.97 12.76
CA PRO A 135 3.22 3.79 14.14
C PRO A 135 4.18 4.38 15.17
N ALA A 136 5.49 4.18 15.00
CA ALA A 136 6.50 4.73 15.91
C ALA A 136 6.56 6.28 15.85
N ILE A 137 6.47 6.87 14.66
CA ILE A 137 6.40 8.32 14.42
C ILE A 137 5.15 8.91 15.09
N ALA A 138 4.00 8.25 14.92
CA ALA A 138 2.75 8.66 15.55
C ALA A 138 2.84 8.60 17.10
N GLU A 139 3.35 7.50 17.65
CA GLU A 139 3.51 7.29 19.08
C GLU A 139 4.52 8.27 19.71
N ALA A 140 5.51 8.71 18.94
CA ALA A 140 6.46 9.75 19.35
C ALA A 140 5.91 11.18 19.23
N GLY A 141 4.72 11.36 18.65
CA GLY A 141 4.11 12.69 18.45
C GLY A 141 4.82 13.56 17.42
N LEU A 142 5.60 12.95 16.51
CA LEU A 142 6.39 13.66 15.50
C LEU A 142 5.58 14.01 14.24
N CYS A 143 4.45 13.37 14.04
CA CYS A 143 3.56 13.60 12.92
C CYS A 143 2.09 13.47 13.39
N LYS A 144 1.18 14.19 12.73
CA LYS A 144 -0.27 14.11 12.96
C LYS A 144 -1.02 13.69 11.71
N ALA A 145 -0.48 14.02 10.54
CA ALA A 145 -1.13 13.75 9.26
C ALA A 145 -0.27 12.84 8.39
N ALA A 146 -0.86 11.80 7.85
CA ALA A 146 -0.23 10.94 6.88
C ALA A 146 -1.25 10.33 5.92
N LYS A 147 -0.76 9.82 4.80
CA LYS A 147 -1.52 9.06 3.83
C LYS A 147 -0.59 8.14 3.06
N ASP A 148 -1.06 6.93 2.77
CA ASP A 148 -0.44 6.03 1.81
C ASP A 148 -0.40 6.67 0.41
N ILE A 149 0.67 6.45 -0.35
CA ILE A 149 0.73 6.90 -1.74
C ILE A 149 -0.10 5.97 -2.60
N SER A 150 -1.26 6.46 -3.06
CA SER A 150 -2.23 5.69 -3.84
C SER A 150 -2.04 5.86 -5.36
N GLN A 151 -3.01 5.40 -6.15
CA GLN A 151 -2.95 5.43 -7.62
C GLN A 151 -2.80 6.83 -8.23
N GLY A 152 -3.07 7.90 -7.49
CA GLY A 152 -2.77 9.28 -7.89
C GLY A 152 -1.28 9.62 -7.90
N GLY A 153 -0.42 8.69 -7.50
CA GLY A 153 1.02 8.92 -7.35
C GLY A 153 1.33 9.92 -6.24
N ILE A 154 2.57 10.35 -6.18
CA ILE A 154 3.05 11.28 -5.15
C ILE A 154 2.24 12.59 -5.16
N ILE A 155 2.06 13.17 -6.33
CA ILE A 155 1.39 14.49 -6.47
C ILE A 155 -0.10 14.37 -6.14
N GLY A 156 -0.81 13.38 -6.71
CA GLY A 156 -2.24 13.20 -6.45
C GLY A 156 -2.52 12.89 -4.99
N THR A 157 -1.66 12.11 -4.34
CA THR A 157 -1.78 11.80 -2.91
C THR A 157 -1.54 13.02 -2.03
N ALA A 158 -0.50 13.84 -2.34
CA ALA A 158 -0.25 15.09 -1.63
C ALA A 158 -1.42 16.08 -1.79
N ALA A 159 -2.01 16.16 -3.00
CA ALA A 159 -3.19 16.98 -3.25
C ALA A 159 -4.39 16.50 -2.42
N MET A 160 -4.65 15.20 -2.37
CA MET A 160 -5.75 14.64 -1.53
C MET A 160 -5.53 14.94 -0.04
N LEU A 161 -4.30 14.80 0.46
CA LEU A 161 -3.98 15.13 1.86
C LEU A 161 -4.23 16.61 2.15
N ALA A 162 -3.79 17.50 1.26
CA ALA A 162 -3.97 18.94 1.39
C ALA A 162 -5.47 19.32 1.33
N GLU A 163 -6.22 18.76 0.39
CA GLU A 163 -7.66 18.98 0.26
C GLU A 163 -8.42 18.55 1.52
N CYS A 164 -8.16 17.33 2.01
CA CYS A 164 -8.80 16.81 3.21
C CYS A 164 -8.48 17.64 4.47
N SER A 165 -7.28 18.22 4.52
CA SER A 165 -6.84 19.06 5.63
C SER A 165 -7.22 20.54 5.47
N GLY A 166 -7.76 20.95 4.32
CA GLY A 166 -8.11 22.34 4.04
C GLY A 166 -6.91 23.27 3.93
N VAL A 167 -5.76 22.79 3.48
CA VAL A 167 -4.50 23.53 3.34
C VAL A 167 -3.98 23.52 1.91
N GLY A 168 -3.10 24.46 1.58
CA GLY A 168 -2.32 24.41 0.34
C GLY A 168 -1.06 23.60 0.52
N VAL A 169 -0.50 23.08 -0.59
CA VAL A 169 0.79 22.37 -0.61
C VAL A 169 1.70 22.99 -1.68
N SER A 170 2.97 23.18 -1.34
CA SER A 170 4.02 23.58 -2.27
C SER A 170 5.05 22.46 -2.35
N ILE A 171 5.30 21.96 -3.56
CA ILE A 171 6.20 20.83 -3.80
C ILE A 171 7.32 21.26 -4.73
N ASP A 172 8.56 21.14 -4.27
CA ASP A 172 9.73 21.23 -5.12
C ASP A 172 9.91 19.89 -5.86
N LEU A 173 9.62 19.88 -7.16
CA LEU A 173 9.73 18.67 -7.98
C LEU A 173 11.17 18.13 -8.05
N ALA A 174 12.18 18.98 -7.89
CA ALA A 174 13.58 18.54 -7.90
C ALA A 174 13.97 17.83 -6.60
N ALA A 175 13.23 18.05 -5.51
CA ALA A 175 13.47 17.42 -4.22
C ALA A 175 12.78 16.06 -4.08
N ILE A 176 11.92 15.66 -5.04
CA ILE A 176 11.22 14.37 -4.97
C ILE A 176 12.22 13.23 -5.18
N PRO A 177 12.37 12.32 -4.20
CA PRO A 177 13.23 11.16 -4.35
C PRO A 177 12.69 10.22 -5.43
N LYS A 178 13.56 9.76 -6.34
CA LYS A 178 13.19 8.84 -7.43
C LYS A 178 14.30 7.83 -7.68
N PRO A 179 13.98 6.66 -8.26
CA PRO A 179 14.97 5.69 -8.67
C PRO A 179 15.87 6.24 -9.79
N ASP A 180 17.13 5.80 -9.81
CA ASP A 180 18.06 6.14 -10.88
C ASP A 180 17.55 5.65 -12.25
N GLY A 181 17.78 6.47 -13.27
CA GLY A 181 17.39 6.13 -14.64
C GLY A 181 15.90 6.27 -14.97
N ILE A 182 15.04 6.56 -14.01
CA ILE A 182 13.61 6.79 -14.25
C ILE A 182 13.37 8.29 -14.50
N ALA A 183 12.64 8.60 -15.59
CA ALA A 183 12.21 9.96 -15.88
C ALA A 183 11.24 10.48 -14.81
N LEU A 184 11.36 11.75 -14.43
CA LEU A 184 10.52 12.34 -13.38
C LEU A 184 9.03 12.25 -13.75
N GLU A 185 8.67 12.52 -14.98
CA GLU A 185 7.28 12.48 -15.46
C GLU A 185 6.66 11.10 -15.28
N ARG A 186 7.43 10.03 -15.57
CA ARG A 186 6.97 8.66 -15.34
C ARG A 186 6.84 8.38 -13.84
N TRP A 187 7.82 8.83 -13.04
CA TRP A 187 7.84 8.61 -11.60
C TRP A 187 6.66 9.27 -10.87
N LEU A 188 6.31 10.49 -11.26
CA LEU A 188 5.18 11.22 -10.66
C LEU A 188 3.82 10.55 -10.90
N GLN A 189 3.70 9.73 -11.96
CA GLN A 189 2.50 8.96 -12.30
C GLN A 189 2.55 7.52 -11.78
N THR A 190 3.65 7.14 -11.15
CA THR A 190 3.85 5.79 -10.63
C THR A 190 3.02 5.59 -9.36
N PHE A 191 2.42 4.40 -9.25
CA PHE A 191 1.90 3.91 -7.99
C PHE A 191 3.00 3.11 -7.28
N PRO A 192 3.74 3.70 -6.32
CA PRO A 192 4.71 2.98 -5.52
C PRO A 192 3.94 2.15 -4.49
N SER A 193 3.53 0.95 -4.89
CA SER A 193 2.68 0.05 -4.09
C SER A 193 3.32 -0.33 -2.76
N PHE A 194 4.55 0.06 -2.55
CA PHE A 194 5.34 -0.34 -1.38
C PHE A 194 6.42 0.63 -1.08
N GLY A 195 6.06 1.69 -0.52
CA GLY A 195 7.13 2.55 -0.18
C GLY A 195 6.91 3.25 1.10
#